data_da1aae71433081f4e3ebfb22cc1afe21
#
_entry.id   da1aae71433081f4e3ebfb22cc1afe21
#
_cell.length_a   1.000
_cell.length_b   1.000
_cell.length_c   1.000
_cell.angle_alpha   90.00
_cell.angle_beta   90.00
_cell.angle_gamma   90.00
#
_symmetry.space_group_name_H-M   'P 1'
#
loop_
_entity.id
_entity.type
_entity.pdbx_description
1 polymer ?
#
loop_
_entity_poly.entity_id
_entity_poly.type
_entity_poly.pdbx_seq_one_letter_code
_entity_poly.pdbx_strand_id
1 'polypeptide(L)'
;MADSHDADGSDGHDHHDHHEDEAIHAHEHDFGPVGIAVVTVSTSRTLDDDPAGDAIAAAVEEDDKLPTRELVPDEYDTVQGTVDALAGRDDVDCIVTTGGTGVTPDDVTIEAIRPLFGKELPGFGELFRARSRDEIGTRVVATRATGGIVDGVPVFCLPGSEDAARLGAGIITEEAAHLAGLAGRTTNDGADGAVDEEDVDEEADADDGNTSETKSDEAETDE
;
A
#
# COMPACT_ATOMS: atom_id res chain seq x y z
N MET A 1 -50.69 -61.81 13.89
CA MET A 1 -49.42 -62.51 14.08
C MET A 1 -48.36 -61.46 13.83
N ALA A 2 -47.94 -60.80 14.88
CA ALA A 2 -46.76 -61.05 15.71
C ALA A 2 -45.49 -60.89 14.81
N ASP A 3 -44.57 -60.05 15.04
CA ASP A 3 -43.87 -59.80 16.30
C ASP A 3 -43.06 -58.48 16.20
N SER A 4 -42.98 -57.85 17.30
CA SER A 4 -42.11 -56.77 17.72
C SER A 4 -40.63 -57.16 17.66
N HIS A 5 -39.74 -56.19 17.45
CA HIS A 5 -38.49 -56.10 18.21
C HIS A 5 -37.94 -54.68 18.28
N ASP A 6 -37.89 -54.17 19.48
CA ASP A 6 -37.12 -53.01 19.93
C ASP A 6 -35.61 -53.27 19.86
N ALA A 7 -34.84 -52.23 19.62
CA ALA A 7 -33.50 -51.95 20.16
C ALA A 7 -33.10 -50.56 19.65
N ASP A 8 -33.18 -49.54 20.47
CA ASP A 8 -32.22 -49.05 21.44
C ASP A 8 -30.95 -48.41 20.82
N GLY A 9 -30.90 -47.09 20.94
CA GLY A 9 -29.83 -46.27 21.47
C GLY A 9 -28.57 -46.08 20.66
N SER A 10 -28.35 -44.87 20.25
CA SER A 10 -27.15 -44.13 20.71
C SER A 10 -27.17 -42.69 20.20
N ASP A 11 -27.23 -41.78 21.16
CA ASP A 11 -26.97 -40.37 21.01
C ASP A 11 -25.54 -40.14 20.46
N GLY A 12 -25.43 -39.62 19.27
CA GLY A 12 -24.20 -39.06 18.73
C GLY A 12 -24.35 -37.54 18.69
N HIS A 13 -23.84 -36.87 19.73
CA HIS A 13 -23.66 -35.43 19.72
C HIS A 13 -22.55 -35.07 18.73
N ASP A 14 -22.91 -34.68 17.52
CA ASP A 14 -22.04 -33.97 16.63
C ASP A 14 -21.98 -32.49 17.07
N HIS A 15 -20.98 -32.19 17.88
CA HIS A 15 -20.50 -30.85 18.08
C HIS A 15 -19.77 -30.44 16.80
N HIS A 16 -20.49 -29.82 15.88
CA HIS A 16 -19.86 -29.02 14.83
C HIS A 16 -19.36 -27.73 15.47
N ASP A 17 -18.05 -27.68 15.65
CA ASP A 17 -17.30 -26.47 16.00
C ASP A 17 -17.48 -25.41 14.90
N HIS A 18 -18.38 -24.45 15.16
CA HIS A 18 -18.53 -23.21 14.37
C HIS A 18 -17.53 -22.15 14.87
N HIS A 19 -16.23 -22.41 14.76
CA HIS A 19 -15.20 -21.46 15.21
C HIS A 19 -14.21 -20.99 14.11
N GLU A 20 -14.49 -21.25 12.84
CA GLU A 20 -13.55 -20.84 11.78
C GLU A 20 -13.99 -19.62 10.95
N ASP A 21 -15.22 -19.12 11.08
CA ASP A 21 -15.72 -18.01 10.27
C ASP A 21 -15.60 -16.60 10.92
N GLU A 22 -15.23 -16.50 12.21
CA GLU A 22 -15.12 -15.19 12.88
C GLU A 22 -13.75 -14.49 12.70
N ALA A 23 -12.75 -15.15 12.15
CA ALA A 23 -11.39 -14.58 12.05
C ALA A 23 -11.16 -13.72 10.81
N ILE A 24 -12.08 -13.72 9.83
CA ILE A 24 -11.90 -12.99 8.56
C ILE A 24 -12.46 -11.57 8.62
N HIS A 25 -13.36 -11.26 9.56
CA HIS A 25 -14.01 -9.94 9.68
C HIS A 25 -13.43 -9.00 10.74
N ALA A 26 -12.30 -9.33 11.34
CA ALA A 26 -11.76 -8.57 12.48
C ALA A 26 -10.91 -7.34 12.11
N HIS A 27 -10.86 -6.91 10.85
CA HIS A 27 -10.07 -5.75 10.41
C HIS A 27 -10.84 -4.77 9.52
N GLU A 28 -12.16 -4.63 9.68
CA GLU A 28 -12.84 -3.41 9.25
C GLU A 28 -12.39 -2.29 10.20
N HIS A 29 -11.18 -1.77 9.96
CA HIS A 29 -10.84 -0.45 10.46
C HIS A 29 -11.65 0.52 9.61
N ASP A 30 -12.61 1.16 10.24
CA ASP A 30 -13.37 2.28 9.72
C ASP A 30 -12.40 3.47 9.53
N PHE A 31 -11.59 3.41 8.47
CA PHE A 31 -10.78 4.52 8.02
C PHE A 31 -11.75 5.52 7.38
N GLY A 32 -11.82 6.71 7.96
CA GLY A 32 -12.63 7.80 7.40
C GLY A 32 -12.20 8.17 5.97
N PRO A 33 -12.89 9.13 5.35
CA PRO A 33 -12.57 9.57 3.99
C PRO A 33 -11.11 9.99 3.84
N VAL A 34 -10.41 9.43 2.83
CA VAL A 34 -9.00 9.69 2.52
C VAL A 34 -8.84 10.76 1.44
N GLY A 35 -7.69 11.42 1.41
CA GLY A 35 -7.33 12.38 0.37
C GLY A 35 -6.72 11.66 -0.85
N ILE A 36 -7.43 11.63 -1.97
CA ILE A 36 -6.96 10.99 -3.22
C ILE A 36 -6.59 12.06 -4.24
N ALA A 37 -5.30 12.17 -4.56
CA ALA A 37 -4.81 13.06 -5.62
C ALA A 37 -4.92 12.39 -7.00
N VAL A 38 -5.35 13.13 -8.01
CA VAL A 38 -5.49 12.64 -9.39
C VAL A 38 -4.52 13.36 -10.32
N VAL A 39 -3.70 12.61 -11.06
CA VAL A 39 -2.73 13.12 -12.03
C VAL A 39 -3.03 12.56 -13.41
N THR A 40 -3.40 13.41 -14.34
CA THR A 40 -3.53 13.04 -15.75
C THR A 40 -2.21 13.31 -16.48
N VAL A 41 -1.64 12.26 -17.07
CA VAL A 41 -0.41 12.35 -17.86
C VAL A 41 -0.81 12.41 -19.34
N SER A 42 -0.65 13.58 -19.95
CA SER A 42 -0.98 13.80 -21.35
C SER A 42 -0.37 15.09 -21.89
N THR A 43 0.22 15.02 -23.07
CA THR A 43 0.75 16.18 -23.79
C THR A 43 -0.34 16.90 -24.62
N SER A 44 -1.45 16.24 -24.91
CA SER A 44 -2.49 16.72 -25.83
C SER A 44 -3.79 17.15 -25.18
N ARG A 45 -4.03 16.81 -23.90
CA ARG A 45 -5.26 17.13 -23.17
C ARG A 45 -5.15 18.46 -22.41
N THR A 46 -6.30 18.91 -21.93
CA THR A 46 -6.44 20.00 -20.97
C THR A 46 -7.34 19.53 -19.84
N LEU A 47 -7.35 20.21 -18.69
CA LEU A 47 -8.25 19.87 -17.58
C LEU A 47 -9.75 19.97 -17.96
N ASP A 48 -10.09 20.82 -18.93
CA ASP A 48 -11.46 20.96 -19.46
C ASP A 48 -11.82 19.86 -20.47
N ASP A 49 -10.87 19.07 -20.96
CA ASP A 49 -11.06 17.98 -21.92
C ASP A 49 -10.24 16.76 -21.46
N ASP A 50 -10.62 16.19 -20.32
CA ASP A 50 -9.97 15.04 -19.69
C ASP A 50 -10.98 14.04 -19.14
N PRO A 51 -11.66 13.28 -20.01
CA PRO A 51 -12.69 12.34 -19.57
C PRO A 51 -12.17 11.22 -18.65
N ALA A 52 -10.88 10.87 -18.72
CA ALA A 52 -10.31 9.87 -17.82
C ALA A 52 -10.12 10.42 -16.39
N GLY A 53 -9.55 11.63 -16.27
CA GLY A 53 -9.43 12.31 -15.00
C GLY A 53 -10.80 12.67 -14.40
N ASP A 54 -11.78 13.07 -15.22
CA ASP A 54 -13.17 13.32 -14.78
C ASP A 54 -13.81 12.06 -14.20
N ALA A 55 -13.61 10.90 -14.84
CA ALA A 55 -14.15 9.63 -14.37
C ALA A 55 -13.55 9.21 -13.02
N ILE A 56 -12.25 9.46 -12.80
CA ILE A 56 -11.59 9.17 -11.52
C ILE A 56 -12.09 10.16 -10.45
N ALA A 57 -12.09 11.46 -10.76
CA ALA A 57 -12.52 12.49 -9.83
C ALA A 57 -13.96 12.26 -9.35
N ALA A 58 -14.87 11.90 -10.24
CA ALA A 58 -16.25 11.61 -9.90
C ALA A 58 -16.36 10.40 -8.94
N ALA A 59 -15.58 9.34 -9.16
CA ALA A 59 -15.58 8.18 -8.27
C ALA A 59 -15.01 8.50 -6.89
N VAL A 60 -13.97 9.34 -6.82
CA VAL A 60 -13.35 9.79 -5.57
C VAL A 60 -14.33 10.67 -4.75
N GLU A 61 -15.02 11.61 -5.40
CA GLU A 61 -15.92 12.57 -4.73
C GLU A 61 -17.20 11.92 -4.17
N GLU A 62 -17.48 10.65 -4.47
CA GLU A 62 -18.62 9.93 -3.88
C GLU A 62 -18.41 9.70 -2.36
N ASP A 63 -17.23 9.25 -1.93
CA ASP A 63 -16.95 8.83 -0.55
C ASP A 63 -15.67 9.43 0.04
N ASP A 64 -14.77 9.98 -0.78
CA ASP A 64 -13.44 10.46 -0.41
C ASP A 64 -13.25 11.95 -0.71
N LYS A 65 -12.05 12.46 -0.42
CA LYS A 65 -11.65 13.85 -0.71
C LYS A 65 -10.76 13.89 -1.94
N LEU A 66 -10.94 14.92 -2.77
CA LEU A 66 -10.08 15.22 -3.92
C LEU A 66 -9.23 16.46 -3.60
N PRO A 67 -8.08 16.33 -2.91
CA PRO A 67 -7.24 17.48 -2.53
C PRO A 67 -6.63 18.20 -3.72
N THR A 68 -6.34 17.47 -4.80
CA THR A 68 -5.83 18.09 -6.04
C THR A 68 -6.12 17.22 -7.25
N ARG A 69 -6.24 17.90 -8.41
CA ARG A 69 -6.24 17.28 -9.72
C ARG A 69 -5.27 18.04 -10.61
N GLU A 70 -4.29 17.35 -11.16
CA GLU A 70 -3.23 17.91 -11.99
C GLU A 70 -3.19 17.26 -13.36
N LEU A 71 -2.75 18.04 -14.38
CA LEU A 71 -2.46 17.53 -15.70
C LEU A 71 -1.01 17.89 -16.04
N VAL A 72 -0.22 16.86 -16.35
CA VAL A 72 1.20 16.97 -16.64
C VAL A 72 1.55 16.37 -18.00
N PRO A 73 2.58 16.87 -18.70
CA PRO A 73 3.02 16.26 -19.95
C PRO A 73 3.64 14.88 -19.75
N ASP A 74 3.67 14.07 -20.83
CA ASP A 74 4.32 12.75 -20.88
C ASP A 74 5.86 12.90 -20.86
N GLU A 75 6.41 13.47 -19.79
CA GLU A 75 7.84 13.67 -19.57
C GLU A 75 8.26 12.98 -18.27
N TYR A 76 9.26 12.11 -18.36
CA TYR A 76 9.72 11.27 -17.26
C TYR A 76 9.95 12.05 -15.96
N ASP A 77 10.79 13.11 -16.01
CA ASP A 77 11.15 13.87 -14.81
C ASP A 77 9.95 14.64 -14.23
N THR A 78 9.05 15.11 -15.09
CA THR A 78 7.84 15.82 -14.68
C THR A 78 6.87 14.89 -13.97
N VAL A 79 6.61 13.70 -14.55
CA VAL A 79 5.72 12.69 -13.94
C VAL A 79 6.28 12.22 -12.61
N GLN A 80 7.58 11.88 -12.57
CA GLN A 80 8.24 11.42 -11.36
C GLN A 80 8.21 12.47 -10.26
N GLY A 81 8.62 13.71 -10.56
CA GLY A 81 8.66 14.81 -9.61
C GLY A 81 7.27 15.20 -9.08
N THR A 82 6.22 15.10 -9.91
CA THR A 82 4.84 15.36 -9.48
C THR A 82 4.39 14.32 -8.47
N VAL A 83 4.60 13.03 -8.73
CA VAL A 83 4.21 11.96 -7.80
C VAL A 83 5.00 12.03 -6.51
N ASP A 84 6.30 12.27 -6.56
CA ASP A 84 7.17 12.45 -5.39
C ASP A 84 6.70 13.63 -4.52
N ALA A 85 6.41 14.77 -5.14
CA ALA A 85 5.90 15.94 -4.42
C ALA A 85 4.51 15.72 -3.79
N LEU A 86 3.62 15.00 -4.46
CA LEU A 86 2.29 14.66 -3.94
C LEU A 86 2.37 13.66 -2.78
N ALA A 87 3.26 12.68 -2.85
CA ALA A 87 3.48 11.71 -1.77
C ALA A 87 3.99 12.37 -0.47
N GLY A 88 4.67 13.53 -0.57
CA GLY A 88 5.12 14.32 0.57
C GLY A 88 4.06 15.26 1.17
N ARG A 89 2.80 15.25 0.72
CA ARG A 89 1.75 16.14 1.22
C ARG A 89 0.93 15.48 2.34
N ASP A 90 0.66 16.22 3.40
CA ASP A 90 -0.13 15.75 4.55
C ASP A 90 -1.64 15.55 4.24
N ASP A 91 -2.14 16.13 3.13
CA ASP A 91 -3.54 16.01 2.71
C ASP A 91 -3.76 14.97 1.58
N VAL A 92 -2.71 14.20 1.23
CA VAL A 92 -2.74 13.17 0.19
C VAL A 92 -2.43 11.81 0.81
N ASP A 93 -3.43 10.95 0.88
CA ASP A 93 -3.34 9.60 1.40
C ASP A 93 -3.22 8.53 0.29
N CYS A 94 -3.56 8.89 -0.95
CA CYS A 94 -3.47 8.02 -2.12
C CYS A 94 -3.27 8.85 -3.39
N ILE A 95 -2.57 8.32 -4.39
CA ILE A 95 -2.33 8.97 -5.67
C ILE A 95 -2.81 8.05 -6.80
N VAL A 96 -3.63 8.60 -7.71
CA VAL A 96 -4.06 7.91 -8.93
C VAL A 96 -3.57 8.66 -10.15
N THR A 97 -2.73 8.00 -10.96
CA THR A 97 -2.32 8.55 -12.26
C THR A 97 -3.08 7.89 -13.40
N THR A 98 -3.38 8.63 -14.46
CA THR A 98 -4.03 8.10 -15.66
C THR A 98 -3.36 8.64 -16.92
N GLY A 99 -3.07 7.76 -17.88
CA GLY A 99 -2.34 8.10 -19.12
C GLY A 99 -0.87 7.70 -19.08
N GLY A 100 -0.20 7.71 -20.25
CA GLY A 100 1.21 7.36 -20.40
C GLY A 100 1.62 5.95 -19.96
N THR A 101 0.67 5.00 -19.86
CA THR A 101 0.93 3.61 -19.43
C THR A 101 0.93 2.61 -20.57
N GLY A 102 0.83 3.05 -21.82
CA GLY A 102 0.82 2.19 -23.00
C GLY A 102 2.19 1.64 -23.36
N VAL A 103 2.36 1.21 -24.62
CA VAL A 103 3.58 0.56 -25.12
C VAL A 103 4.30 1.40 -26.18
N THR A 104 3.88 2.64 -26.39
CA THR A 104 4.56 3.54 -27.32
C THR A 104 5.80 4.14 -26.66
N PRO A 105 6.77 4.64 -27.44
CA PRO A 105 7.96 5.30 -26.89
C PRO A 105 7.67 6.50 -25.99
N ASP A 106 6.52 7.17 -26.20
CA ASP A 106 6.11 8.35 -25.44
C ASP A 106 5.38 7.99 -24.13
N ASP A 107 5.01 6.70 -23.92
CA ASP A 107 4.42 6.23 -22.68
C ASP A 107 5.50 6.04 -21.62
N VAL A 108 5.64 6.97 -20.70
CA VAL A 108 6.72 7.03 -19.70
C VAL A 108 6.24 6.87 -18.24
N THR A 109 4.93 6.86 -18.01
CA THR A 109 4.36 6.90 -16.63
C THR A 109 4.87 5.77 -15.76
N ILE A 110 4.86 4.54 -16.26
CA ILE A 110 5.31 3.38 -15.48
C ILE A 110 6.80 3.44 -15.18
N GLU A 111 7.62 3.83 -16.17
CA GLU A 111 9.06 3.97 -16.05
C GLU A 111 9.45 5.08 -15.07
N ALA A 112 8.67 6.18 -15.04
CA ALA A 112 8.90 7.29 -14.13
C ALA A 112 8.52 6.98 -12.68
N ILE A 113 7.41 6.28 -12.47
CA ILE A 113 6.86 6.06 -11.12
C ILE A 113 7.42 4.81 -10.45
N ARG A 114 7.64 3.71 -11.19
CA ARG A 114 8.12 2.45 -10.60
C ARG A 114 9.42 2.58 -9.78
N PRO A 115 10.41 3.40 -10.15
CA PRO A 115 11.60 3.61 -9.31
C PRO A 115 11.33 4.23 -7.94
N LEU A 116 10.18 4.90 -7.74
CA LEU A 116 9.77 5.45 -6.46
C LEU A 116 9.15 4.39 -5.53
N PHE A 117 8.72 3.24 -6.06
CA PHE A 117 8.07 2.21 -5.25
C PHE A 117 9.03 1.59 -4.23
N GLY A 118 8.76 1.82 -2.96
CA GLY A 118 9.36 1.04 -1.88
C GLY A 118 8.80 -0.39 -1.80
N LYS A 119 7.53 -0.55 -2.22
CA LYS A 119 6.84 -1.84 -2.35
C LYS A 119 5.95 -1.83 -3.59
N GLU A 120 5.94 -2.91 -4.38
CA GLU A 120 4.99 -3.09 -5.47
C GLU A 120 3.70 -3.75 -4.98
N LEU A 121 2.56 -3.41 -5.60
CA LEU A 121 1.25 -4.00 -5.38
C LEU A 121 0.80 -4.77 -6.64
N PRO A 122 1.40 -5.94 -6.93
CA PRO A 122 1.11 -6.68 -8.16
C PRO A 122 -0.35 -7.11 -8.28
N GLY A 123 -1.00 -7.39 -7.13
CA GLY A 123 -2.41 -7.77 -7.06
C GLY A 123 -3.36 -6.75 -7.69
N PHE A 124 -3.06 -5.45 -7.58
CA PHE A 124 -3.84 -4.43 -8.26
C PHE A 124 -3.84 -4.63 -9.78
N GLY A 125 -2.66 -4.74 -10.38
CA GLY A 125 -2.54 -4.95 -11.82
C GLY A 125 -3.17 -6.27 -12.30
N GLU A 126 -3.11 -7.31 -11.49
CA GLU A 126 -3.74 -8.61 -11.76
C GLU A 126 -5.27 -8.49 -11.76
N LEU A 127 -5.85 -7.89 -10.73
CA LEU A 127 -7.30 -7.66 -10.61
C LEU A 127 -7.80 -6.74 -11.72
N PHE A 128 -7.11 -5.63 -11.99
CA PHE A 128 -7.45 -4.72 -13.07
C PHE A 128 -7.48 -5.44 -14.43
N ARG A 129 -6.47 -6.23 -14.76
CA ARG A 129 -6.42 -7.00 -16.01
C ARG A 129 -7.48 -8.08 -16.06
N ALA A 130 -7.79 -8.76 -14.96
CA ALA A 130 -8.86 -9.75 -14.90
C ALA A 130 -10.22 -9.13 -15.22
N ARG A 131 -10.56 -8.00 -14.59
CA ARG A 131 -11.81 -7.26 -14.85
C ARG A 131 -11.85 -6.66 -16.26
N SER A 132 -10.76 -6.06 -16.75
CA SER A 132 -10.68 -5.50 -18.11
C SER A 132 -10.84 -6.54 -19.22
N ARG A 133 -10.44 -7.80 -18.99
CA ARG A 133 -10.51 -8.87 -19.99
C ARG A 133 -11.94 -9.11 -20.48
N ASP A 134 -12.94 -8.94 -19.63
CA ASP A 134 -14.34 -9.18 -19.99
C ASP A 134 -14.83 -8.13 -21.00
N GLU A 135 -14.26 -6.93 -21.00
CA GLU A 135 -14.63 -5.83 -21.89
C GLU A 135 -13.78 -5.80 -23.17
N ILE A 136 -12.44 -5.93 -23.05
CA ILE A 136 -11.51 -5.71 -24.16
C ILE A 136 -10.85 -6.99 -24.68
N GLY A 137 -11.15 -8.15 -24.08
CA GLY A 137 -10.65 -9.46 -24.51
C GLY A 137 -9.12 -9.54 -24.45
N THR A 138 -8.50 -10.08 -25.49
CA THR A 138 -7.02 -10.28 -25.54
C THR A 138 -6.22 -8.99 -25.62
N ARG A 139 -6.84 -7.85 -25.90
CA ARG A 139 -6.16 -6.53 -25.86
C ARG A 139 -5.58 -6.20 -24.48
N VAL A 140 -6.08 -6.86 -23.45
CA VAL A 140 -5.58 -6.72 -22.08
C VAL A 140 -4.07 -7.00 -21.96
N VAL A 141 -3.47 -7.75 -22.89
CA VAL A 141 -2.01 -8.02 -22.94
C VAL A 141 -1.17 -6.74 -22.98
N ALA A 142 -1.69 -5.66 -23.59
CA ALA A 142 -1.01 -4.37 -23.66
C ALA A 142 -1.24 -3.47 -22.42
N THR A 143 -2.04 -3.92 -21.46
CA THR A 143 -2.37 -3.12 -20.27
C THR A 143 -1.27 -3.25 -19.22
N ARG A 144 -0.60 -2.13 -18.94
CA ARG A 144 0.49 -2.05 -17.96
C ARG A 144 0.06 -1.39 -16.64
N ALA A 145 -1.26 -1.36 -16.34
CA ALA A 145 -1.76 -0.88 -15.06
C ALA A 145 -1.02 -1.55 -13.90
N THR A 146 -0.56 -0.75 -12.93
CA THR A 146 0.25 -1.20 -11.80
C THR A 146 -0.03 -0.32 -10.58
N GLY A 147 0.42 -0.76 -9.41
CA GLY A 147 0.39 0.01 -8.18
C GLY A 147 1.57 -0.32 -7.28
N GLY A 148 1.85 0.57 -6.35
CA GLY A 148 2.91 0.44 -5.37
C GLY A 148 2.76 1.44 -4.24
N ILE A 149 3.70 1.43 -3.29
CA ILE A 149 3.77 2.35 -2.17
C ILE A 149 4.99 3.26 -2.35
N VAL A 150 4.76 4.57 -2.34
CA VAL A 150 5.79 5.63 -2.36
C VAL A 150 5.71 6.37 -1.03
N ASP A 151 6.76 6.32 -0.23
CA ASP A 151 6.86 7.00 1.07
C ASP A 151 5.63 6.83 1.99
N GLY A 152 5.06 5.62 1.99
CA GLY A 152 3.88 5.31 2.78
C GLY A 152 2.54 5.64 2.10
N VAL A 153 2.55 6.20 0.89
CA VAL A 153 1.35 6.55 0.11
C VAL A 153 1.12 5.53 -1.00
N PRO A 154 -0.06 4.88 -1.08
CA PRO A 154 -0.46 4.08 -2.23
C PRO A 154 -0.53 4.90 -3.52
N VAL A 155 0.11 4.40 -4.57
CA VAL A 155 0.12 5.03 -5.89
C VAL A 155 -0.33 4.03 -6.95
N PHE A 156 -1.30 4.41 -7.77
CA PHE A 156 -1.86 3.57 -8.82
C PHE A 156 -1.72 4.23 -10.19
N CYS A 157 -1.33 3.44 -11.19
CA CYS A 157 -1.15 3.91 -12.56
C CYS A 157 -2.18 3.23 -13.47
N LEU A 158 -3.09 4.03 -14.05
CA LEU A 158 -4.19 3.60 -14.90
C LEU A 158 -3.95 3.96 -16.37
N PRO A 159 -4.52 3.19 -17.31
CA PRO A 159 -4.57 3.59 -18.72
C PRO A 159 -5.41 4.86 -18.91
N GLY A 160 -5.05 5.66 -19.94
CA GLY A 160 -5.66 6.96 -20.21
C GLY A 160 -7.03 6.91 -20.90
N SER A 161 -7.69 5.76 -21.09
CA SER A 161 -9.07 5.70 -21.60
C SER A 161 -10.07 5.90 -20.48
N GLU A 162 -11.19 6.55 -20.73
CA GLU A 162 -12.26 6.80 -19.77
C GLU A 162 -12.77 5.51 -19.10
N ASP A 163 -13.01 4.45 -19.90
CA ASP A 163 -13.50 3.17 -19.37
C ASP A 163 -12.48 2.50 -18.44
N ALA A 164 -11.19 2.53 -18.81
CA ALA A 164 -10.13 2.00 -17.97
C ALA A 164 -9.94 2.82 -16.68
N ALA A 165 -10.07 4.14 -16.76
CA ALA A 165 -10.02 5.05 -15.62
C ALA A 165 -11.18 4.78 -14.66
N ARG A 166 -12.40 4.65 -15.17
CA ARG A 166 -13.60 4.31 -14.37
C ARG A 166 -13.47 2.95 -13.68
N LEU A 167 -13.02 1.92 -14.42
CA LEU A 167 -12.79 0.59 -13.85
C LEU A 167 -11.75 0.63 -12.72
N GLY A 168 -10.62 1.29 -12.98
CA GLY A 168 -9.54 1.41 -12.01
C GLY A 168 -9.94 2.21 -10.78
N ALA A 169 -10.64 3.31 -10.95
CA ALA A 169 -11.15 4.14 -9.85
C ALA A 169 -12.07 3.32 -8.93
N GLY A 170 -13.01 2.54 -9.48
CA GLY A 170 -13.89 1.69 -8.68
C GLY A 170 -13.15 0.61 -7.86
N ILE A 171 -11.99 0.11 -8.34
CA ILE A 171 -11.16 -0.80 -7.56
C ILE A 171 -10.41 -0.04 -6.45
N ILE A 172 -9.92 1.16 -6.78
CA ILE A 172 -9.06 1.94 -5.88
C ILE A 172 -9.87 2.51 -4.73
N THR A 173 -11.03 3.10 -4.97
CA THR A 173 -11.88 3.70 -3.92
C THR A 173 -12.37 2.67 -2.90
N GLU A 174 -12.61 1.42 -3.32
CA GLU A 174 -12.93 0.32 -2.40
C GLU A 174 -11.78 0.01 -1.42
N GLU A 175 -10.51 0.22 -1.81
CA GLU A 175 -9.34 -0.23 -1.07
C GLU A 175 -8.44 0.92 -0.56
N ALA A 176 -8.64 2.16 -1.01
CA ALA A 176 -7.73 3.27 -0.76
C ALA A 176 -7.53 3.55 0.73
N ALA A 177 -8.60 3.63 1.50
CA ALA A 177 -8.55 3.89 2.94
C ALA A 177 -7.83 2.78 3.70
N HIS A 178 -8.11 1.51 3.36
CA HIS A 178 -7.44 0.36 3.95
C HIS A 178 -5.93 0.35 3.65
N LEU A 179 -5.55 0.55 2.39
CA LEU A 179 -4.15 0.54 1.96
C LEU A 179 -3.38 1.72 2.54
N ALA A 180 -3.96 2.92 2.59
CA ALA A 180 -3.37 4.09 3.21
C ALA A 180 -3.11 3.85 4.71
N GLY A 181 -4.09 3.27 5.43
CA GLY A 181 -3.93 2.91 6.84
C GLY A 181 -2.85 1.86 7.08
N LEU A 182 -2.69 0.87 6.19
CA LEU A 182 -1.62 -0.12 6.28
C LEU A 182 -0.25 0.46 5.95
N ALA A 183 -0.17 1.30 4.92
CA ALA A 183 1.08 1.89 4.46
C ALA A 183 1.62 2.94 5.46
N GLY A 184 0.74 3.77 6.03
CA GLY A 184 1.09 4.81 7.01
C GLY A 184 1.55 4.26 8.37
N ARG A 185 1.18 3.04 8.76
CA ARG A 185 1.63 2.41 10.01
C ARG A 185 3.14 2.17 10.09
N THR A 186 3.81 2.04 8.96
CA THR A 186 5.27 1.82 8.95
C THR A 186 6.08 3.06 9.33
N THR A 187 5.47 4.25 9.35
CA THR A 187 6.14 5.50 9.77
C THR A 187 5.95 5.80 11.26
N ASN A 188 4.94 5.22 11.93
CA ASN A 188 4.64 5.51 13.35
C ASN A 188 5.15 4.45 14.35
N ASP A 189 5.39 3.20 13.92
CA ASP A 189 5.91 2.15 14.82
C ASP A 189 7.42 2.24 15.11
N GLY A 190 8.13 3.20 14.51
CA GLY A 190 9.56 3.43 14.74
C GLY A 190 9.90 4.41 15.89
N ALA A 191 8.89 5.09 16.47
CA ALA A 191 9.14 6.16 17.44
C ALA A 191 8.71 5.85 18.90
N ASP A 192 8.04 4.73 19.16
CA ASP A 192 7.51 4.40 20.51
C ASP A 192 8.18 3.19 21.17
N GLY A 193 9.40 2.86 20.74
CA GLY A 193 10.24 1.88 21.41
C GLY A 193 11.23 2.55 22.38
N ALA A 194 10.82 3.54 23.16
CA ALA A 194 11.53 3.93 24.36
C ALA A 194 11.34 2.82 25.41
N VAL A 195 12.31 1.95 25.52
CA VAL A 195 12.44 1.01 26.62
C VAL A 195 12.56 1.82 27.90
N ASP A 196 11.58 1.72 28.78
CA ASP A 196 11.69 2.11 30.19
C ASP A 196 12.85 1.31 30.79
N GLU A 197 13.97 2.00 31.06
CA GLU A 197 15.02 1.52 31.93
C GLU A 197 14.47 1.58 33.37
N GLU A 198 13.81 0.52 33.82
CA GLU A 198 13.53 0.31 35.24
C GLU A 198 14.74 -0.32 35.90
N ASP A 199 15.32 0.44 36.81
CA ASP A 199 15.97 0.13 38.08
C ASP A 199 16.68 -1.23 38.18
N VAL A 200 18.01 -1.20 38.09
CA VAL A 200 18.87 -2.21 38.69
C VAL A 200 19.42 -1.62 40.00
N ASP A 201 18.84 -2.05 41.11
CA ASP A 201 19.31 -1.78 42.46
C ASP A 201 20.78 -2.20 42.62
N GLU A 202 21.59 -1.22 43.06
CA GLU A 202 22.93 -1.37 43.58
C GLU A 202 22.88 -2.12 44.91
N GLU A 203 23.33 -3.36 44.97
CA GLU A 203 23.81 -3.91 46.24
C GLU A 203 25.35 -4.00 46.20
N ALA A 204 25.94 -3.20 47.05
CA ALA A 204 27.32 -3.18 47.39
C ALA A 204 27.67 -4.43 48.23
N ASP A 205 28.77 -5.11 47.87
CA ASP A 205 29.57 -5.84 48.86
C ASP A 205 31.04 -5.62 48.57
N ALA A 206 31.70 -5.08 49.58
CA ALA A 206 33.09 -4.87 49.69
C ALA A 206 33.80 -6.20 50.06
N ASP A 207 34.94 -6.48 49.45
CA ASP A 207 36.11 -7.04 50.19
C ASP A 207 37.38 -6.98 49.35
N ASP A 208 38.27 -6.24 49.85
CA ASP A 208 39.67 -6.33 50.27
C ASP A 208 40.66 -7.17 49.42
N GLY A 209 41.75 -6.50 49.08
CA GLY A 209 43.08 -7.08 49.25
C GLY A 209 43.94 -7.37 48.02
N ASN A 210 44.92 -6.55 47.94
CA ASN A 210 46.34 -6.90 47.76
C ASN A 210 47.07 -6.70 46.43
N THR A 211 47.92 -5.70 46.49
CA THR A 211 49.21 -5.46 45.85
C THR A 211 49.81 -6.45 44.87
N SER A 212 50.35 -5.97 43.76
CA SER A 212 51.82 -5.87 43.55
C SER A 212 52.20 -5.26 42.19
N GLU A 213 53.22 -4.41 42.28
CA GLU A 213 53.96 -3.76 41.22
C GLU A 213 54.58 -4.71 40.18
N THR A 214 54.82 -4.21 38.98
CA THR A 214 56.08 -4.06 38.25
C THR A 214 55.80 -3.54 36.84
N LYS A 215 56.20 -2.36 36.51
CA LYS A 215 57.40 -1.81 35.83
C LYS A 215 57.71 -2.34 34.42
N SER A 216 57.81 -1.34 33.56
CA SER A 216 58.70 -1.16 32.37
C SER A 216 58.39 -1.99 31.13
N ASP A 217 58.51 -1.53 29.90
CA ASP A 217 59.50 -0.63 29.31
C ASP A 217 59.09 -0.20 27.91
N GLU A 218 59.65 0.87 27.47
CA GLU A 218 59.61 1.54 26.17
C GLU A 218 59.96 0.66 24.96
N ALA A 219 59.53 1.10 23.80
CA ALA A 219 60.30 1.39 22.57
C ALA A 219 59.32 1.61 21.40
N GLU A 220 59.13 2.80 20.85
CA GLU A 220 59.78 3.39 19.65
C GLU A 220 60.16 2.44 18.52
N THR A 221 59.66 2.78 17.35
CA THR A 221 60.26 3.10 16.03
C THR A 221 59.25 2.71 14.93
N ASP A 222 58.77 3.68 14.14
CA ASP A 222 59.37 4.25 12.91
C ASP A 222 59.37 3.28 11.70
N GLU A 223 58.52 3.49 10.74
CA GLU A 223 58.70 3.74 9.29
C GLU A 223 57.37 3.85 8.55
#